data_4a2aa781000315a8d5b36c47fbc2c700
#
_entry.id   4a2aa781000315a8d5b36c47fbc2c700
#
_cell.length_a   1.000
_cell.length_b   1.000
_cell.length_c   1.000
_cell.angle_alpha   90.00
_cell.angle_beta   90.00
_cell.angle_gamma   90.00
#
_symmetry.space_group_name_H-M   'P 1'
#
loop_
_entity.id
_entity.type
_entity.pdbx_description
1 polymer ?
#
loop_
_entity_poly.entity_id
_entity_poly.type
_entity_poly.pdbx_seq_one_letter_code
_entity_poly.pdbx_strand_id
1 'polypeptide(L)'
;MGQTANPAVDQAVGAPTGVRSEGVPGALIVGTIAILVVLVSLPRFRAHVLDANRDDARLALGLLSERIFAPEWQAGMAGSAAPDDLHEVIRLDARLDHRFPDARSVDAPGGPHDVLLHHGYLFDTGHVVVDGQRLPALVAWPEVYGRSGDLAYARTGDGAVYAHGNEGLWSGVTGALMDADLADEGWRQLSPPRPGPASRAGSSPR
;
A
#
# COMPACT_ATOMS: atom_id res chain seq x y z
N MET A 1 9.04 7.42 -107.19
CA MET A 1 7.83 6.94 -106.46
C MET A 1 8.22 6.57 -105.13
N GLY A 2 8.08 7.42 -104.17
CA GLY A 2 8.49 7.22 -102.79
C GLY A 2 7.43 7.84 -101.88
N GLN A 3 6.79 7.03 -101.09
CA GLN A 3 5.87 7.47 -100.05
C GLN A 3 6.62 7.67 -98.75
N THR A 4 6.53 8.84 -98.23
CA THR A 4 7.00 9.28 -96.94
C THR A 4 6.02 8.83 -95.83
N ALA A 5 6.43 8.05 -94.93
CA ALA A 5 5.70 7.70 -93.70
C ALA A 5 5.98 8.77 -92.63
N ASN A 6 4.92 9.28 -92.04
CA ASN A 6 4.94 10.21 -90.95
C ASN A 6 4.95 9.46 -89.59
N PRO A 7 5.87 9.68 -88.67
CA PRO A 7 5.79 9.09 -87.33
C PRO A 7 4.90 9.95 -86.42
N ALA A 8 3.91 9.28 -85.86
CA ALA A 8 3.03 9.84 -84.84
C ALA A 8 3.83 10.08 -83.52
N VAL A 9 3.71 11.28 -83.05
CA VAL A 9 4.25 11.69 -81.74
C VAL A 9 3.29 11.23 -80.65
N ASP A 10 3.73 10.23 -79.89
CA ASP A 10 3.01 9.68 -78.73
C ASP A 10 3.30 10.60 -77.52
N GLN A 11 2.32 11.47 -77.22
CA GLN A 11 2.38 12.29 -75.96
C GLN A 11 1.97 11.44 -74.82
N ALA A 12 2.97 10.97 -74.06
CA ALA A 12 2.76 10.39 -72.75
C ALA A 12 2.25 11.47 -71.75
N VAL A 13 0.98 11.41 -71.48
CA VAL A 13 0.35 12.22 -70.41
C VAL A 13 0.86 11.67 -69.08
N GLY A 14 1.79 12.40 -68.49
CA GLY A 14 2.25 12.14 -67.11
C GLY A 14 1.11 12.32 -66.14
N ALA A 15 0.68 11.22 -65.51
CA ALA A 15 -0.24 11.24 -64.39
C ALA A 15 0.41 11.97 -63.20
N PRO A 16 -0.22 12.96 -62.57
CA PRO A 16 0.32 13.55 -61.37
C PRO A 16 0.20 12.53 -60.22
N THR A 17 1.32 11.97 -59.79
CA THR A 17 1.42 11.27 -58.54
C THR A 17 1.29 12.25 -57.37
N GLY A 18 0.05 12.63 -57.07
CA GLY A 18 -0.30 13.37 -55.88
C GLY A 18 -0.17 12.46 -54.66
N VAL A 19 1.02 12.41 -54.09
CA VAL A 19 1.22 11.85 -52.74
C VAL A 19 0.50 12.77 -51.79
N ARG A 20 -0.72 12.43 -51.41
CA ARG A 20 -1.45 13.07 -50.33
C ARG A 20 -0.73 12.74 -49.02
N SER A 21 0.15 13.64 -48.60
CA SER A 21 0.85 13.58 -47.29
C SER A 21 0.03 14.22 -46.16
N GLU A 22 -1.29 14.35 -46.32
CA GLU A 22 -2.14 15.12 -45.38
C GLU A 22 -2.51 14.35 -44.11
N GLY A 23 -2.26 13.04 -44.02
CA GLY A 23 -2.60 12.23 -42.83
C GLY A 23 -1.53 12.13 -41.74
N VAL A 24 -0.26 12.34 -42.10
CA VAL A 24 0.88 12.14 -41.19
C VAL A 24 0.94 13.20 -40.06
N PRO A 25 0.74 14.51 -40.30
CA PRO A 25 0.82 15.49 -39.23
C PRO A 25 -0.31 15.35 -38.21
N GLY A 26 -1.53 14.99 -38.62
CA GLY A 26 -2.64 14.77 -37.68
C GLY A 26 -2.44 13.60 -36.75
N ALA A 27 -1.95 12.47 -37.25
CA ALA A 27 -1.66 11.29 -36.45
C ALA A 27 -0.53 11.54 -35.42
N LEU A 28 0.49 12.32 -35.82
CA LEU A 28 1.57 12.71 -34.89
C LEU A 28 1.07 13.61 -33.76
N ILE A 29 0.20 14.59 -34.07
CA ILE A 29 -0.38 15.48 -33.06
C ILE A 29 -1.22 14.69 -32.06
N VAL A 30 -2.12 13.83 -32.55
CA VAL A 30 -2.97 12.99 -31.68
C VAL A 30 -2.11 12.05 -30.81
N GLY A 31 -1.09 11.41 -31.39
CA GLY A 31 -0.17 10.56 -30.65
C GLY A 31 0.59 11.33 -29.59
N THR A 32 1.08 12.51 -29.88
CA THR A 32 1.79 13.36 -28.91
C THR A 32 0.88 13.79 -27.75
N ILE A 33 -0.35 14.20 -28.05
CA ILE A 33 -1.34 14.58 -27.02
C ILE A 33 -1.66 13.37 -26.15
N ALA A 34 -1.87 12.19 -26.70
CA ALA A 34 -2.14 10.96 -25.95
C ALA A 34 -0.99 10.62 -25.00
N ILE A 35 0.26 10.68 -25.47
CA ILE A 35 1.44 10.46 -24.65
C ILE A 35 1.53 11.49 -23.51
N LEU A 36 1.27 12.75 -23.80
CA LEU A 36 1.31 13.83 -22.81
C LEU A 36 0.24 13.64 -21.73
N VAL A 37 -0.98 13.26 -22.13
CA VAL A 37 -2.06 12.92 -21.19
C VAL A 37 -1.67 11.76 -20.29
N VAL A 38 -1.09 10.69 -20.84
CA VAL A 38 -0.61 9.54 -20.07
C VAL A 38 0.49 9.96 -19.09
N LEU A 39 1.49 10.70 -19.56
CA LEU A 39 2.60 11.16 -18.71
C LEU A 39 2.16 12.05 -17.55
N VAL A 40 1.15 12.91 -17.77
CA VAL A 40 0.60 13.78 -16.71
C VAL A 40 -0.32 13.02 -15.76
N SER A 41 -1.05 12.01 -16.28
CA SER A 41 -2.02 11.26 -15.49
C SER A 41 -1.40 10.20 -14.61
N LEU A 42 -0.31 9.55 -15.05
CA LEU A 42 0.37 8.47 -14.32
C LEU A 42 0.84 8.88 -12.91
N PRO A 43 1.51 10.03 -12.69
CA PRO A 43 1.94 10.43 -11.35
C PRO A 43 0.76 10.67 -10.40
N ARG A 44 -0.32 11.27 -10.92
CA ARG A 44 -1.54 11.55 -10.13
C ARG A 44 -2.26 10.26 -9.74
N PHE A 45 -2.38 9.32 -10.69
CA PHE A 45 -2.98 8.02 -10.43
C PHE A 45 -2.17 7.25 -9.37
N ARG A 46 -0.84 7.26 -9.49
CA ARG A 46 0.06 6.62 -8.52
C ARG A 46 -0.07 7.24 -7.12
N ALA A 47 -0.10 8.55 -7.01
CA ALA A 47 -0.32 9.23 -5.74
C ALA A 47 -1.66 8.83 -5.11
N HIS A 48 -2.71 8.78 -5.91
CA HIS A 48 -4.03 8.39 -5.42
C HIS A 48 -4.10 6.94 -4.92
N VAL A 49 -3.42 6.01 -5.62
CA VAL A 49 -3.31 4.61 -5.18
C VAL A 49 -2.53 4.52 -3.86
N LEU A 50 -1.43 5.26 -3.71
CA LEU A 50 -0.66 5.28 -2.47
C LEU A 50 -1.49 5.83 -1.30
N ASP A 51 -2.26 6.90 -1.51
CA ASP A 51 -3.12 7.48 -0.48
C ASP A 51 -4.23 6.50 -0.07
N ALA A 52 -4.88 5.84 -1.04
CA ALA A 52 -5.88 4.82 -0.76
C ALA A 52 -5.30 3.65 0.05
N ASN A 53 -4.14 3.14 -0.34
CA ASN A 53 -3.48 2.05 0.40
C ASN A 53 -3.07 2.47 1.82
N ARG A 54 -2.66 3.74 2.04
CA ARG A 54 -2.36 4.27 3.38
C ARG A 54 -3.59 4.30 4.27
N ASP A 55 -4.71 4.76 3.73
CA ASP A 55 -5.97 4.84 4.48
C ASP A 55 -6.48 3.43 4.83
N ASP A 56 -6.41 2.49 3.88
CA ASP A 56 -6.74 1.10 4.11
C ASP A 56 -5.82 0.45 5.16
N ALA A 57 -4.52 0.69 5.09
CA ALA A 57 -3.57 0.17 6.08
C ALA A 57 -3.87 0.70 7.49
N ARG A 58 -4.20 1.98 7.63
CA ARG A 58 -4.58 2.57 8.93
C ARG A 58 -5.88 2.00 9.47
N LEU A 59 -6.88 1.80 8.60
CA LEU A 59 -8.14 1.20 8.98
C LEU A 59 -7.92 -0.25 9.42
N ALA A 60 -7.17 -1.03 8.64
CA ALA A 60 -6.83 -2.41 8.95
C ALA A 60 -6.09 -2.52 10.28
N LEU A 61 -5.07 -1.67 10.49
CA LEU A 61 -4.33 -1.59 11.75
C LEU A 61 -5.27 -1.31 12.94
N GLY A 62 -6.26 -0.44 12.72
CA GLY A 62 -7.30 -0.13 13.71
C GLY A 62 -8.13 -1.35 14.08
N LEU A 63 -8.71 -2.01 13.10
CA LEU A 63 -9.62 -3.14 13.29
C LEU A 63 -8.91 -4.36 13.89
N LEU A 64 -7.74 -4.72 13.37
CA LEU A 64 -6.95 -5.85 13.86
C LEU A 64 -6.49 -5.61 15.30
N SER A 65 -5.95 -4.43 15.59
CA SER A 65 -5.47 -4.13 16.94
C SER A 65 -6.58 -4.11 17.99
N GLU A 66 -7.79 -3.64 17.65
CA GLU A 66 -8.93 -3.69 18.55
C GLU A 66 -9.28 -5.11 18.96
N ARG A 67 -9.08 -6.07 18.06
CA ARG A 67 -9.31 -7.48 18.33
C ARG A 67 -8.15 -8.10 19.12
N ILE A 68 -6.91 -7.89 18.66
CA ILE A 68 -5.72 -8.50 19.27
C ILE A 68 -5.48 -8.01 20.70
N PHE A 69 -5.73 -6.73 20.96
CA PHE A 69 -5.54 -6.14 22.28
C PHE A 69 -6.81 -6.12 23.14
N ALA A 70 -7.90 -6.75 22.68
CA ALA A 70 -9.12 -6.87 23.48
C ALA A 70 -8.87 -7.73 24.74
N PRO A 71 -9.30 -7.30 25.93
CA PRO A 71 -9.06 -8.05 27.18
C PRO A 71 -9.59 -9.49 27.15
N GLU A 72 -10.74 -9.73 26.54
CA GLU A 72 -11.34 -11.06 26.39
C GLU A 72 -10.50 -11.97 25.48
N TRP A 73 -9.86 -11.41 24.44
CA TRP A 73 -8.95 -12.15 23.59
C TRP A 73 -7.68 -12.51 24.33
N GLN A 74 -7.09 -11.55 25.03
CA GLN A 74 -5.90 -11.77 25.88
C GLN A 74 -6.19 -12.75 27.03
N ALA A 75 -7.37 -12.70 27.65
CA ALA A 75 -7.77 -13.62 28.70
C ALA A 75 -8.01 -15.05 28.17
N GLY A 76 -8.60 -15.18 26.99
CA GLY A 76 -8.79 -16.48 26.32
C GLY A 76 -7.49 -17.15 25.91
N MET A 77 -6.44 -16.33 25.72
CA MET A 77 -5.08 -16.75 25.39
C MET A 77 -4.16 -16.83 26.60
N ALA A 78 -4.66 -16.58 27.82
CA ALA A 78 -3.88 -16.70 29.06
C ALA A 78 -3.44 -18.18 29.26
N GLY A 79 -2.34 -18.55 28.64
CA GLY A 79 -1.79 -19.92 28.58
C GLY A 79 -1.43 -20.37 27.16
N SER A 80 -1.84 -19.63 26.13
CA SER A 80 -1.36 -19.76 24.77
C SER A 80 -0.56 -18.51 24.40
N ALA A 81 0.51 -18.66 23.65
CA ALA A 81 1.21 -17.51 23.05
C ALA A 81 0.21 -16.65 22.28
N ALA A 82 0.49 -15.34 22.12
CA ALA A 82 -0.27 -14.49 21.19
C ALA A 82 -0.40 -15.25 19.85
N PRO A 83 -1.51 -15.10 19.10
CA PRO A 83 -1.63 -15.80 17.83
C PRO A 83 -0.44 -15.41 16.96
N ASP A 84 0.36 -16.42 16.66
CA ASP A 84 1.53 -16.25 15.80
C ASP A 84 1.08 -16.00 14.34
N ASP A 85 -0.23 -16.12 14.06
CA ASP A 85 -0.82 -15.96 12.73
C ASP A 85 -2.02 -15.00 12.75
N LEU A 86 -1.81 -13.78 12.24
CA LEU A 86 -2.86 -12.78 12.08
C LEU A 86 -3.99 -13.22 11.13
N HIS A 87 -3.68 -14.09 10.18
CA HIS A 87 -4.67 -14.62 9.26
C HIS A 87 -5.66 -15.55 9.99
N GLU A 88 -5.20 -16.31 10.99
CA GLU A 88 -6.08 -17.10 11.83
C GLU A 88 -7.01 -16.20 12.65
N VAL A 89 -6.51 -15.09 13.19
CA VAL A 89 -7.34 -14.09 13.89
C VAL A 89 -8.48 -13.59 13.02
N ILE A 90 -8.20 -13.30 11.75
CA ILE A 90 -9.22 -12.85 10.78
C ILE A 90 -10.26 -13.94 10.57
N ARG A 91 -9.84 -15.18 10.32
CA ARG A 91 -10.75 -16.30 10.05
C ARG A 91 -11.66 -16.66 11.23
N LEU A 92 -11.18 -16.46 12.44
CA LEU A 92 -11.96 -16.74 13.66
C LEU A 92 -12.98 -15.65 13.98
N ASP A 93 -12.85 -14.46 13.41
CA ASP A 93 -13.80 -13.37 13.60
C ASP A 93 -14.54 -13.05 12.28
N ALA A 94 -15.79 -13.46 12.17
CA ALA A 94 -16.59 -13.26 10.96
C ALA A 94 -16.71 -11.78 10.52
N ARG A 95 -16.52 -10.83 11.44
CA ARG A 95 -16.54 -9.40 11.11
C ARG A 95 -15.24 -8.99 10.41
N LEU A 96 -14.12 -9.55 10.83
CA LEU A 96 -12.83 -9.33 10.20
C LEU A 96 -12.75 -10.05 8.86
N ASP A 97 -13.16 -11.32 8.79
CA ASP A 97 -13.17 -12.12 7.56
C ASP A 97 -13.90 -11.39 6.42
N HIS A 98 -15.05 -10.80 6.72
CA HIS A 98 -15.81 -10.02 5.74
C HIS A 98 -15.10 -8.69 5.33
N ARG A 99 -14.28 -8.12 6.21
CA ARG A 99 -13.57 -6.85 5.98
C ARG A 99 -12.24 -7.04 5.28
N PHE A 100 -11.68 -8.23 5.34
CA PHE A 100 -10.36 -8.57 4.81
C PHE A 100 -10.43 -9.72 3.77
N PRO A 101 -11.28 -9.62 2.72
CA PRO A 101 -11.51 -10.72 1.78
C PRO A 101 -10.25 -11.11 0.99
N ASP A 102 -9.33 -10.18 0.79
CA ASP A 102 -8.09 -10.38 0.04
C ASP A 102 -6.85 -10.57 0.94
N ALA A 103 -7.08 -10.66 2.26
CA ALA A 103 -5.98 -10.89 3.19
C ALA A 103 -5.44 -12.32 3.05
N ARG A 104 -4.13 -12.43 3.05
CA ARG A 104 -3.44 -13.71 2.94
C ARG A 104 -2.21 -13.76 3.83
N SER A 105 -1.92 -14.95 4.33
CA SER A 105 -0.64 -15.25 4.98
C SER A 105 0.47 -15.31 3.94
N VAL A 106 1.62 -14.74 4.26
CA VAL A 106 2.83 -14.76 3.45
C VAL A 106 3.99 -15.23 4.30
N ASP A 107 4.66 -16.28 3.86
CA ASP A 107 5.84 -16.81 4.53
C ASP A 107 6.95 -15.73 4.61
N ALA A 108 7.41 -15.47 5.83
CA ALA A 108 8.49 -14.53 6.11
C ALA A 108 9.79 -15.30 6.34
N PRO A 109 10.67 -15.41 5.33
CA PRO A 109 11.91 -16.20 5.45
C PRO A 109 12.77 -15.69 6.59
N GLY A 110 13.01 -16.56 7.58
CA GLY A 110 13.78 -16.22 8.77
C GLY A 110 12.99 -15.53 9.88
N GLY A 111 11.70 -15.26 9.69
CA GLY A 111 10.79 -14.82 10.73
C GLY A 111 10.27 -15.99 11.58
N PRO A 112 9.77 -15.70 12.78
CA PRO A 112 9.20 -16.73 13.66
C PRO A 112 7.82 -17.23 13.17
N HIS A 113 7.14 -16.49 12.31
CA HIS A 113 5.79 -16.76 11.80
C HIS A 113 5.52 -16.03 10.50
N ASP A 114 4.43 -16.38 9.85
CA ASP A 114 3.96 -15.72 8.64
C ASP A 114 3.42 -14.31 8.92
N VAL A 115 3.57 -13.42 7.96
CA VAL A 115 3.01 -12.06 8.00
C VAL A 115 1.72 -11.99 7.19
N LEU A 116 0.81 -11.12 7.59
CA LEU A 116 -0.44 -10.87 6.88
C LEU A 116 -0.22 -9.85 5.77
N LEU A 117 -0.55 -10.18 4.53
CA LEU A 117 -0.59 -9.22 3.42
C LEU A 117 -2.04 -8.81 3.13
N HIS A 118 -2.29 -7.50 3.09
CA HIS A 118 -3.56 -6.91 2.70
C HIS A 118 -3.35 -5.56 2.03
N HIS A 119 -3.94 -5.35 0.84
CA HIS A 119 -3.87 -4.12 0.03
C HIS A 119 -2.45 -3.54 -0.11
N GLY A 120 -1.45 -4.43 -0.30
CA GLY A 120 -0.05 -4.05 -0.50
C GLY A 120 0.68 -3.61 0.78
N TYR A 121 0.09 -3.82 1.95
CA TYR A 121 0.73 -3.68 3.24
C TYR A 121 0.89 -5.04 3.92
N LEU A 122 2.02 -5.20 4.57
CA LEU A 122 2.33 -6.33 5.43
C LEU A 122 2.04 -5.93 6.87
N PHE A 123 1.42 -6.82 7.63
CA PHE A 123 1.06 -6.62 9.04
C PHE A 123 1.65 -7.73 9.87
N ASP A 124 2.12 -7.37 11.06
CA ASP A 124 2.66 -8.33 12.01
C ASP A 124 2.44 -7.87 13.45
N THR A 125 2.40 -8.84 14.37
CA THR A 125 2.43 -8.58 15.80
C THR A 125 3.86 -8.60 16.31
N GLY A 126 4.23 -7.62 17.10
CA GLY A 126 5.58 -7.52 17.61
C GLY A 126 5.66 -6.59 18.82
N HIS A 127 6.81 -5.98 18.96
CA HIS A 127 7.07 -5.01 20.01
C HIS A 127 7.67 -3.74 19.38
N VAL A 128 7.43 -2.63 20.04
CA VAL A 128 8.06 -1.34 19.77
C VAL A 128 8.58 -0.77 21.08
N VAL A 129 9.53 0.14 20.99
CA VAL A 129 10.05 0.86 22.16
C VAL A 129 9.44 2.26 22.18
N VAL A 130 8.85 2.66 23.31
CA VAL A 130 8.30 4.00 23.55
C VAL A 130 8.84 4.46 24.90
N ASP A 131 9.54 5.60 24.92
CA ASP A 131 10.16 6.14 26.14
C ASP A 131 11.01 5.10 26.91
N GLY A 132 11.75 4.25 26.17
CA GLY A 132 12.58 3.18 26.73
C GLY A 132 11.79 1.96 27.23
N GLN A 133 10.49 1.92 27.06
CA GLN A 133 9.65 0.76 27.42
C GLN A 133 9.29 -0.05 26.18
N ARG A 134 9.50 -1.35 26.25
CA ARG A 134 9.09 -2.30 25.20
C ARG A 134 7.60 -2.62 25.35
N LEU A 135 6.80 -2.20 24.38
CA LEU A 135 5.35 -2.36 24.38
C LEU A 135 4.92 -3.31 23.26
N PRO A 136 3.90 -4.15 23.48
CA PRO A 136 3.32 -4.94 22.40
C PRO A 136 2.65 -3.99 21.38
N ALA A 137 2.83 -4.29 20.11
CA ALA A 137 2.31 -3.49 19.02
C ALA A 137 1.88 -4.36 17.86
N LEU A 138 0.91 -3.88 17.10
CA LEU A 138 0.63 -4.28 15.74
C LEU A 138 1.34 -3.29 14.82
N VAL A 139 2.15 -3.81 13.91
CA VAL A 139 2.94 -3.01 12.97
C VAL A 139 2.50 -3.25 11.55
N ALA A 140 2.67 -2.24 10.67
CA ALA A 140 2.36 -2.35 9.26
C ALA A 140 3.40 -1.59 8.44
N TRP A 141 3.84 -2.21 7.32
CA TRP A 141 4.79 -1.62 6.39
C TRP A 141 4.48 -2.04 4.95
N PRO A 142 4.91 -1.29 3.93
CA PRO A 142 4.59 -1.60 2.54
C PRO A 142 5.27 -2.88 2.05
N GLU A 143 4.54 -3.70 1.29
CA GLU A 143 5.10 -4.84 0.56
C GLU A 143 6.20 -4.37 -0.42
N VAL A 144 5.96 -3.25 -1.12
CA VAL A 144 6.94 -2.63 -2.02
C VAL A 144 6.94 -1.12 -1.79
N TYR A 145 8.02 -0.61 -1.20
CA TYR A 145 8.17 0.82 -0.94
C TYR A 145 7.98 1.66 -2.21
N GLY A 146 7.22 2.75 -2.08
CA GLY A 146 6.93 3.68 -3.16
C GLY A 146 6.02 3.13 -4.26
N ARG A 147 5.56 1.88 -4.16
CA ARG A 147 4.59 1.26 -5.08
C ARG A 147 3.30 0.87 -4.39
N SER A 148 3.37 0.13 -3.29
CA SER A 148 2.21 -0.23 -2.48
C SER A 148 1.98 0.73 -1.31
N GLY A 149 3.04 1.38 -0.83
CA GLY A 149 3.01 2.38 0.23
C GLY A 149 4.36 3.06 0.41
N ASP A 150 4.42 4.06 1.26
CA ASP A 150 5.63 4.83 1.59
C ASP A 150 5.70 5.19 3.08
N LEU A 151 4.68 4.83 3.86
CA LEU A 151 4.65 5.00 5.30
C LEU A 151 4.68 3.63 5.98
N ALA A 152 5.34 3.57 7.13
CA ALA A 152 5.21 2.49 8.08
C ALA A 152 4.36 2.96 9.26
N TYR A 153 3.66 2.04 9.90
CA TYR A 153 2.77 2.32 11.02
C TYR A 153 3.04 1.37 12.17
N ALA A 154 2.83 1.87 13.38
CA ALA A 154 2.78 1.06 14.59
C ALA A 154 1.57 1.46 15.44
N ARG A 155 0.87 0.50 16.01
CA ARG A 155 -0.18 0.74 16.98
C ARG A 155 0.10 -0.08 18.23
N THR A 156 0.30 0.61 19.33
CA THR A 156 0.58 0.03 20.64
C THR A 156 -0.67 -0.52 21.32
N GLY A 157 -0.50 -1.41 22.26
CA GLY A 157 -1.60 -2.05 22.99
C GLY A 157 -2.50 -1.08 23.76
N ASP A 158 -2.00 0.10 24.12
CA ASP A 158 -2.76 1.19 24.70
C ASP A 158 -3.55 2.03 23.68
N GLY A 159 -3.39 1.71 22.37
CA GLY A 159 -4.14 2.30 21.27
C GLY A 159 -3.50 3.52 20.64
N ALA A 160 -2.31 3.95 21.07
CA ALA A 160 -1.56 5.00 20.39
C ALA A 160 -1.15 4.55 18.97
N VAL A 161 -1.23 5.47 18.01
CA VAL A 161 -0.87 5.19 16.62
C VAL A 161 0.28 6.10 16.20
N TYR A 162 1.27 5.51 15.61
CA TYR A 162 2.47 6.18 15.11
C TYR A 162 2.63 5.91 13.62
N ALA A 163 3.25 6.86 12.90
CA ALA A 163 3.63 6.70 11.50
C ALA A 163 5.04 7.23 11.27
N HIS A 164 5.74 6.57 10.34
CA HIS A 164 7.08 6.94 9.89
C HIS A 164 7.13 7.08 8.37
N GLY A 165 7.93 8.03 7.87
CA GLY A 165 8.14 8.26 6.45
C GLY A 165 8.91 7.16 5.72
N ASN A 166 9.07 6.04 6.29
CA ASN A 166 9.70 4.77 5.88
C ASN A 166 11.00 4.90 5.06
N GLU A 167 11.07 5.75 4.04
CA GLU A 167 12.23 5.98 3.14
C GLU A 167 12.89 4.67 2.61
N GLY A 168 12.11 3.58 2.54
CA GLY A 168 12.57 2.26 2.13
C GLY A 168 13.23 1.42 3.23
N LEU A 169 13.21 1.87 4.49
CA LEU A 169 13.78 1.15 5.63
C LEU A 169 13.08 -0.21 5.86
N TRP A 170 11.76 -0.21 5.75
CA TRP A 170 10.94 -1.41 5.90
C TRP A 170 10.17 -1.65 4.61
N SER A 171 10.47 -2.75 3.94
CA SER A 171 9.83 -3.13 2.69
C SER A 171 9.96 -4.63 2.45
N GLY A 172 8.87 -5.25 1.99
CA GLY A 172 8.82 -6.68 1.74
C GLY A 172 8.87 -7.53 3.01
N VAL A 173 8.79 -8.83 2.84
CA VAL A 173 8.73 -9.80 3.94
C VAL A 173 10.02 -9.92 4.75
N THR A 174 11.15 -9.50 4.20
CA THR A 174 12.46 -9.52 4.88
C THR A 174 12.78 -8.22 5.60
N GLY A 175 12.04 -7.15 5.34
CA GLY A 175 12.23 -5.83 5.94
C GLY A 175 11.22 -5.56 7.05
N ALA A 176 10.99 -6.52 7.95
CA ALA A 176 10.01 -6.42 9.01
C ALA A 176 10.29 -5.27 9.99
N LEU A 177 9.23 -4.56 10.35
CA LEU A 177 9.25 -3.49 11.35
C LEU A 177 9.13 -4.09 12.75
N MET A 178 10.25 -4.51 13.34
CA MET A 178 10.30 -5.08 14.67
C MET A 178 11.21 -4.26 15.59
N ASP A 179 10.85 -4.17 16.87
CA ASP A 179 11.60 -3.49 17.92
C ASP A 179 12.02 -2.05 17.57
N ALA A 180 11.23 -1.36 16.73
CA ALA A 180 11.48 0.03 16.38
C ALA A 180 11.37 0.93 17.62
N ASP A 181 12.32 1.84 17.78
CA ASP A 181 12.20 2.90 18.79
C ASP A 181 11.34 4.05 18.22
N LEU A 182 10.16 4.23 18.79
CA LEU A 182 9.23 5.27 18.33
C LEU A 182 9.59 6.68 18.83
N ALA A 183 10.65 6.81 19.65
CA ALA A 183 11.26 8.09 19.99
C ALA A 183 12.29 8.56 18.96
N ASP A 184 12.71 7.68 18.04
CA ASP A 184 13.66 8.04 16.98
C ASP A 184 13.08 9.06 15.99
N GLU A 185 13.98 9.76 15.31
CA GLU A 185 13.63 10.73 14.28
C GLU A 185 12.81 10.06 13.15
N GLY A 186 11.75 10.74 12.71
CA GLY A 186 10.88 10.29 11.64
C GLY A 186 9.56 9.66 12.11
N TRP A 187 9.47 9.16 13.34
CA TRP A 187 8.20 8.75 13.91
C TRP A 187 7.38 9.95 14.38
N ARG A 188 6.11 9.94 14.04
CA ARG A 188 5.13 10.94 14.51
C ARG A 188 3.91 10.24 15.07
N GLN A 189 3.49 10.63 16.22
CA GLN A 189 2.24 10.15 16.81
C GLN A 189 1.05 10.76 16.06
N LEU A 190 0.18 9.90 15.53
CA LEU A 190 -1.05 10.28 14.84
C LEU A 190 -2.25 10.35 15.78
N SER A 191 -2.30 9.46 16.77
CA SER A 191 -3.36 9.40 17.77
C SER A 191 -2.76 9.13 19.13
N PRO A 192 -3.22 9.81 20.19
CA PRO A 192 -2.78 9.54 21.55
C PRO A 192 -3.28 8.16 22.03
N PRO A 193 -2.70 7.62 23.12
CA PRO A 193 -3.22 6.45 23.80
C PRO A 193 -4.70 6.65 24.17
N ARG A 194 -5.47 5.58 24.17
CA ARG A 194 -6.83 5.63 24.71
C ARG A 194 -6.73 5.86 26.22
N PRO A 195 -7.51 6.79 26.80
CA PRO A 195 -7.58 6.91 28.23
C PRO A 195 -8.03 5.54 28.78
N GLY A 196 -7.19 4.94 29.60
CA GLY A 196 -7.54 3.71 30.31
C GLY A 196 -8.85 3.87 31.06
N PRO A 197 -9.61 2.79 31.34
CA PRO A 197 -10.78 2.89 32.17
C PRO A 197 -10.37 3.61 33.45
N ALA A 198 -10.94 4.80 33.65
CA ALA A 198 -10.61 5.60 34.82
C ALA A 198 -10.70 4.69 36.04
N SER A 199 -9.57 4.46 36.71
CA SER A 199 -9.56 3.81 38.02
C SER A 199 -10.60 4.53 38.85
N ARG A 200 -11.75 3.90 39.04
CA ARG A 200 -12.72 4.35 40.01
C ARG A 200 -12.00 4.28 41.35
N ALA A 201 -11.24 5.34 41.64
CA ALA A 201 -10.69 5.56 42.96
C ALA A 201 -11.87 5.45 43.94
N GLY A 202 -11.82 4.39 44.73
CA GLY A 202 -12.86 4.05 45.67
C GLY A 202 -13.23 5.26 46.51
N SER A 203 -14.42 5.78 46.27
CA SER A 203 -15.14 6.52 47.29
C SER A 203 -15.58 5.51 48.34
N SER A 204 -14.69 5.23 49.30
CA SER A 204 -15.05 4.56 50.54
C SER A 204 -16.10 5.44 51.24
N PRO A 205 -17.31 4.96 51.47
CA PRO A 205 -18.25 5.69 52.32
C PRO A 205 -17.74 5.61 53.76
N ARG A 206 -17.65 6.75 54.41
CA ARG A 206 -17.45 6.86 55.85
C ARG A 206 -18.77 6.58 56.58
#